data_63caa5e861d24f9a7f78ff67d1ba599a
#
_entry.id   63caa5e861d24f9a7f78ff67d1ba599a
#
_cell.length_a   1.000
_cell.length_b   1.000
_cell.length_c   1.000
_cell.angle_alpha   90.00
_cell.angle_beta   90.00
_cell.angle_gamma   90.00
#
_symmetry.space_group_name_H-M   'P 1'
#
loop_
_entity.id
_entity.type
_entity.pdbx_description
1 polymer ?
#
loop_
_entity_poly.entity_id
_entity_poly.type
_entity_poly.pdbx_seq_one_letter_code
_entity_poly.pdbx_strand_id
1 'polypeptide(L)'
;MRSVREAAVHRDADESSERVTSLALGEEVFVVEQRGEWTRILAPDQPTHLDPAGYPGWVRTDALADDDPLAVARGLLGTPYVWGGLSRDGIDCSGLVHLAYRSTGVRVPRDAADQAAEAVPVQDPQPGDLYFFGREDEAVSHVGFVTEHGMLHASDGVGVVEEPMSEERRTTLLGAGRLPR
;
A
#
# COMPACT_ATOMS: atom_id res chain seq x y z
N MET A 1 5.57 1.24 -12.67
CA MET A 1 4.74 0.43 -11.74
C MET A 1 5.58 -0.08 -10.58
N ARG A 2 4.95 -0.44 -9.48
CA ARG A 2 5.63 -1.05 -8.32
C ARG A 2 4.92 -2.32 -7.88
N SER A 3 5.65 -3.20 -7.20
CA SER A 3 5.06 -4.38 -6.58
C SER A 3 4.22 -3.98 -5.35
N VAL A 4 2.99 -4.49 -5.27
CA VAL A 4 2.08 -4.25 -4.12
C VAL A 4 2.18 -5.34 -3.05
N ARG A 5 3.01 -6.34 -3.27
CA ARG A 5 3.34 -7.44 -2.35
C ARG A 5 4.66 -8.08 -2.76
N GLU A 6 5.22 -8.91 -1.91
CA GLU A 6 6.27 -9.81 -2.37
C GLU A 6 5.74 -10.72 -3.49
N ALA A 7 6.50 -10.86 -4.56
CA ALA A 7 6.10 -11.65 -5.71
C ALA A 7 7.26 -12.43 -6.32
N ALA A 8 7.02 -13.68 -6.65
CA ALA A 8 7.96 -14.47 -7.42
C ALA A 8 8.04 -13.93 -8.85
N VAL A 9 9.25 -13.84 -9.37
CA VAL A 9 9.53 -13.54 -10.79
C VAL A 9 9.96 -14.83 -11.45
N HIS A 10 9.25 -15.21 -12.51
CA HIS A 10 9.43 -16.47 -13.22
C HIS A 10 10.14 -16.25 -14.55
N ARG A 11 10.81 -17.30 -15.06
CA ARG A 11 11.45 -17.28 -16.37
C ARG A 11 10.45 -17.10 -17.51
N ASP A 12 9.30 -17.79 -17.41
CA ASP A 12 8.23 -17.77 -18.38
C ASP A 12 6.91 -17.36 -17.69
N ALA A 13 5.88 -17.00 -18.47
CA ALA A 13 4.55 -16.65 -18.00
C ALA A 13 3.76 -17.89 -17.51
N ASP A 14 4.33 -18.62 -16.56
CA ASP A 14 3.84 -19.88 -16.02
C ASP A 14 4.37 -20.09 -14.60
N GLU A 15 3.48 -20.41 -13.64
CA GLU A 15 3.86 -20.69 -12.25
C GLU A 15 4.74 -21.93 -12.09
N SER A 16 4.69 -22.88 -13.02
CA SER A 16 5.54 -24.06 -13.02
C SER A 16 6.95 -23.81 -13.55
N SER A 17 7.18 -22.66 -14.18
CA SER A 17 8.51 -22.29 -14.67
C SER A 17 9.44 -21.89 -13.52
N GLU A 18 10.73 -21.91 -13.78
CA GLU A 18 11.74 -21.56 -12.77
C GLU A 18 11.51 -20.16 -12.21
N ARG A 19 11.46 -20.05 -10.87
CA ARG A 19 11.55 -18.76 -10.20
C ARG A 19 12.98 -18.25 -10.29
N VAL A 20 13.18 -17.16 -11.00
CA VAL A 20 14.51 -16.58 -11.27
C VAL A 20 14.91 -15.51 -10.24
N THR A 21 13.92 -14.82 -9.65
CA THR A 21 14.11 -13.87 -8.55
C THR A 21 12.78 -13.60 -7.84
N SER A 22 12.72 -12.60 -6.99
CA SER A 22 11.48 -12.07 -6.39
C SER A 22 11.53 -10.56 -6.28
N LEU A 23 10.37 -9.94 -6.31
CA LEU A 23 10.19 -8.52 -5.99
C LEU A 23 9.86 -8.38 -4.50
N ALA A 24 10.46 -7.39 -3.85
CA ALA A 24 10.03 -6.91 -2.55
C ALA A 24 8.78 -6.02 -2.70
N LEU A 25 8.03 -5.82 -1.61
CA LEU A 25 6.94 -4.83 -1.57
C LEU A 25 7.49 -3.43 -1.91
N GLY A 26 6.86 -2.75 -2.85
CA GLY A 26 7.23 -1.41 -3.29
C GLY A 26 8.39 -1.34 -4.28
N GLU A 27 8.96 -2.48 -4.68
CA GLU A 27 10.06 -2.51 -5.65
C GLU A 27 9.59 -2.02 -7.02
N GLU A 28 10.37 -1.11 -7.61
CA GLU A 28 10.08 -0.55 -8.92
C GLU A 28 10.32 -1.55 -10.04
N VAL A 29 9.45 -1.53 -11.05
CA VAL A 29 9.62 -2.34 -12.25
C VAL A 29 9.28 -1.55 -13.51
N PHE A 30 10.02 -1.82 -14.58
CA PHE A 30 9.66 -1.41 -15.94
C PHE A 30 8.86 -2.51 -16.60
N VAL A 31 7.64 -2.19 -17.04
CA VAL A 31 6.78 -3.12 -17.77
C VAL A 31 7.23 -3.19 -19.22
N VAL A 32 7.46 -4.41 -19.71
CA VAL A 32 7.88 -4.69 -21.09
C VAL A 32 6.69 -5.13 -21.94
N GLU A 33 5.92 -6.10 -21.44
CA GLU A 33 4.71 -6.61 -22.10
C GLU A 33 3.77 -7.25 -21.09
N GLN A 34 2.50 -7.44 -21.50
CA GLN A 34 1.50 -8.13 -20.69
C GLN A 34 0.84 -9.26 -21.50
N ARG A 35 0.66 -10.42 -20.86
CA ARG A 35 -0.02 -11.61 -21.43
C ARG A 35 -1.02 -12.18 -20.43
N GLY A 36 -2.29 -11.87 -20.59
CA GLY A 36 -3.30 -12.32 -19.64
C GLY A 36 -2.98 -11.89 -18.21
N GLU A 37 -2.79 -12.87 -17.31
CA GLU A 37 -2.50 -12.61 -15.90
C GLU A 37 -1.01 -12.44 -15.59
N TRP A 38 -0.14 -12.35 -16.59
CA TRP A 38 1.30 -12.22 -16.46
C TRP A 38 1.81 -10.94 -17.10
N THR A 39 2.73 -10.28 -16.41
CA THR A 39 3.45 -9.11 -16.89
C THR A 39 4.94 -9.41 -16.95
N ARG A 40 5.56 -9.19 -18.10
CA ARG A 40 7.02 -9.22 -18.25
C ARG A 40 7.58 -7.91 -17.78
N ILE A 41 8.58 -8.00 -16.92
CA ILE A 41 9.18 -6.83 -16.26
C ILE A 41 10.70 -6.85 -16.36
N LEU A 42 11.30 -5.68 -16.11
CA LEU A 42 12.69 -5.51 -15.73
C LEU A 42 12.71 -4.88 -14.34
N ALA A 43 13.45 -5.47 -13.40
CA ALA A 43 13.62 -4.97 -12.04
C ALA A 43 14.95 -4.18 -11.95
N PRO A 44 14.93 -2.82 -12.01
CA PRO A 44 16.15 -2.01 -12.12
C PRO A 44 17.02 -2.08 -10.87
N ASP A 45 16.42 -2.29 -9.69
CA ASP A 45 17.16 -2.43 -8.42
C ASP A 45 17.86 -3.79 -8.27
N GLN A 46 17.71 -4.68 -9.26
CA GLN A 46 18.36 -5.99 -9.31
C GLN A 46 19.33 -6.08 -10.53
N PRO A 47 20.57 -5.55 -10.42
CA PRO A 47 21.53 -5.57 -11.51
C PRO A 47 21.83 -6.99 -11.97
N THR A 48 21.92 -7.19 -13.29
CA THR A 48 22.21 -8.48 -13.90
C THR A 48 22.96 -8.31 -15.21
N HIS A 49 23.63 -9.38 -15.68
CA HIS A 49 24.23 -9.42 -17.01
C HIS A 49 23.22 -9.75 -18.12
N LEU A 50 21.98 -10.14 -17.77
CA LEU A 50 20.96 -10.55 -18.72
C LEU A 50 20.33 -9.37 -19.46
N ASP A 51 20.18 -8.22 -18.78
CA ASP A 51 19.67 -6.97 -19.34
C ASP A 51 20.27 -5.78 -18.57
N PRO A 52 20.78 -4.75 -19.25
CA PRO A 52 21.37 -3.59 -18.58
C PRO A 52 20.33 -2.72 -17.82
N ALA A 53 19.03 -2.88 -18.13
CA ALA A 53 17.96 -2.12 -17.48
C ALA A 53 17.41 -2.81 -16.20
N GLY A 54 17.92 -4.00 -15.85
CA GLY A 54 17.54 -4.73 -14.65
C GLY A 54 17.18 -6.19 -14.90
N TYR A 55 16.83 -6.90 -13.82
CA TYR A 55 16.57 -8.33 -13.89
C TYR A 55 15.27 -8.63 -14.67
N PRO A 56 15.32 -9.43 -15.77
CA PRO A 56 14.15 -9.75 -16.58
C PRO A 56 13.39 -10.94 -16.04
N GLY A 57 12.07 -10.93 -16.20
CA GLY A 57 11.23 -12.10 -15.93
C GLY A 57 9.72 -11.76 -15.98
N TRP A 58 8.93 -12.75 -15.62
CA TRP A 58 7.47 -12.68 -15.61
C TRP A 58 6.94 -12.69 -14.17
N VAL A 59 6.03 -11.80 -13.87
CA VAL A 59 5.35 -11.72 -12.57
C VAL A 59 3.83 -11.70 -12.79
N ARG A 60 3.08 -12.14 -11.80
CA ARG A 60 1.61 -12.01 -11.83
C ARG A 60 1.22 -10.54 -11.91
N THR A 61 0.35 -10.19 -12.84
CA THR A 61 -0.08 -8.80 -13.07
C THR A 61 -0.72 -8.18 -11.82
N ASP A 62 -1.45 -8.99 -11.03
CA ASP A 62 -2.06 -8.57 -9.76
C ASP A 62 -1.07 -8.26 -8.63
N ALA A 63 0.21 -8.58 -8.82
CA ALA A 63 1.28 -8.19 -7.91
C ALA A 63 1.85 -6.80 -8.21
N LEU A 64 1.39 -6.15 -9.27
CA LEU A 64 1.85 -4.84 -9.71
C LEU A 64 0.71 -3.81 -9.67
N ALA A 65 1.03 -2.57 -9.26
CA ALA A 65 0.14 -1.42 -9.41
C ALA A 65 0.95 -0.21 -9.89
N ASP A 66 0.24 0.81 -10.36
CA ASP A 66 0.82 2.13 -10.53
C ASP A 66 1.28 2.69 -9.17
N ASP A 67 1.99 3.82 -9.17
CA ASP A 67 2.49 4.47 -7.94
C ASP A 67 1.29 5.04 -7.13
N ASP A 68 0.45 4.13 -6.61
CA ASP A 68 -0.75 4.42 -5.84
C ASP A 68 -0.64 3.81 -4.43
N PRO A 69 -0.54 4.65 -3.38
CA PRO A 69 -0.47 4.18 -2.00
C PRO A 69 -1.66 3.32 -1.57
N LEU A 70 -2.89 3.58 -2.08
CA LEU A 70 -4.06 2.76 -1.76
C LEU A 70 -3.92 1.33 -2.34
N ALA A 71 -3.39 1.19 -3.56
CA ALA A 71 -3.14 -0.13 -4.14
C ALA A 71 -2.09 -0.91 -3.33
N VAL A 72 -1.02 -0.25 -2.87
CA VAL A 72 -0.03 -0.87 -1.96
C VAL A 72 -0.68 -1.29 -0.64
N ALA A 73 -1.52 -0.43 -0.04
CA ALA A 73 -2.24 -0.75 1.19
C ALA A 73 -3.18 -1.96 1.02
N ARG A 74 -3.87 -2.09 -0.13
CA ARG A 74 -4.66 -3.27 -0.48
C ARG A 74 -3.82 -4.55 -0.56
N GLY A 75 -2.57 -4.45 -1.01
CA GLY A 75 -1.60 -5.56 -0.99
C GLY A 75 -1.23 -6.04 0.42
N LEU A 76 -1.58 -5.29 1.47
CA LEU A 76 -1.34 -5.63 2.88
C LEU A 76 -2.59 -6.16 3.62
N LEU A 77 -3.72 -6.36 2.93
CA LEU A 77 -4.93 -6.94 3.52
C LEU A 77 -4.62 -8.24 4.26
N GLY A 78 -5.21 -8.42 5.44
CA GLY A 78 -4.99 -9.57 6.31
C GLY A 78 -3.70 -9.52 7.16
N THR A 79 -2.86 -8.49 7.02
CA THR A 79 -1.70 -8.29 7.91
C THR A 79 -2.19 -8.08 9.35
N PRO A 80 -1.64 -8.77 10.37
CA PRO A 80 -2.05 -8.60 11.76
C PRO A 80 -1.85 -7.16 12.25
N TYR A 81 -2.72 -6.70 13.15
CA TYR A 81 -2.48 -5.44 13.85
C TYR A 81 -1.42 -5.63 14.93
N VAL A 82 -0.41 -4.77 14.90
CA VAL A 82 0.62 -4.66 15.96
C VAL A 82 0.91 -3.18 16.18
N TRP A 83 0.69 -2.69 17.38
CA TRP A 83 1.01 -1.31 17.76
C TRP A 83 2.49 -0.99 17.51
N GLY A 84 2.78 0.09 16.80
CA GLY A 84 4.14 0.44 16.38
C GLY A 84 4.68 -0.40 15.22
N GLY A 85 3.91 -1.35 14.70
CA GLY A 85 4.30 -2.24 13.61
C GLY A 85 4.42 -1.53 12.26
N LEU A 86 5.32 -2.02 11.40
CA LEU A 86 5.63 -1.44 10.10
C LEU A 86 6.04 -2.51 9.06
N SER A 87 5.46 -3.72 9.16
CA SER A 87 5.79 -4.85 8.29
C SER A 87 4.57 -5.75 8.07
N ARG A 88 4.72 -6.79 7.22
CA ARG A 88 3.70 -7.84 7.05
C ARG A 88 3.53 -8.75 8.26
N ASP A 89 4.49 -8.78 9.18
CA ASP A 89 4.36 -9.54 10.43
C ASP A 89 3.48 -8.80 11.45
N GLY A 90 3.27 -7.50 11.23
CA GLY A 90 2.41 -6.66 12.03
C GLY A 90 2.52 -5.19 11.67
N ILE A 91 1.37 -4.52 11.64
CA ILE A 91 1.26 -3.11 11.23
C ILE A 91 0.16 -2.41 12.02
N ASP A 92 0.35 -1.13 12.37
CA ASP A 92 -0.71 -0.28 12.91
C ASP A 92 -1.33 0.64 11.85
N CYS A 93 -2.32 1.42 12.23
CA CYS A 93 -3.09 2.26 11.31
C CYS A 93 -2.24 3.28 10.56
N SER A 94 -1.41 4.06 11.26
CA SER A 94 -0.53 5.05 10.64
C SER A 94 0.71 4.43 9.98
N GLY A 95 1.15 3.27 10.47
CA GLY A 95 2.18 2.44 9.85
C GLY A 95 1.76 1.94 8.48
N LEU A 96 0.49 1.54 8.32
CA LEU A 96 -0.08 1.16 7.03
C LEU A 96 0.01 2.31 6.01
N VAL A 97 -0.43 3.51 6.39
CA VAL A 97 -0.32 4.71 5.55
C VAL A 97 1.14 5.02 5.23
N HIS A 98 1.99 5.10 6.27
CA HIS A 98 3.42 5.38 6.10
C HIS A 98 4.11 4.39 5.16
N LEU A 99 3.87 3.08 5.35
CA LEU A 99 4.49 2.04 4.51
C LEU A 99 3.98 2.13 3.07
N ALA A 100 2.68 2.35 2.87
CA ALA A 100 2.08 2.47 1.55
C ALA A 100 2.69 3.65 0.76
N TYR A 101 2.74 4.84 1.35
CA TYR A 101 3.36 6.01 0.71
C TYR A 101 4.87 5.82 0.48
N ARG A 102 5.60 5.32 1.48
CA ARG A 102 7.04 5.03 1.34
C ARG A 102 7.32 4.08 0.18
N SER A 103 6.46 3.09 -0.03
CA SER A 103 6.58 2.12 -1.13
C SER A 103 6.37 2.74 -2.51
N THR A 104 5.74 3.91 -2.61
CA THR A 104 5.64 4.71 -3.84
C THR A 104 6.70 5.80 -3.95
N GLY A 105 7.67 5.82 -3.02
CA GLY A 105 8.76 6.80 -3.00
C GLY A 105 8.41 8.11 -2.30
N VAL A 106 7.19 8.25 -1.78
CA VAL A 106 6.72 9.46 -1.07
C VAL A 106 6.98 9.30 0.43
N ARG A 107 7.55 10.34 1.05
CA ARG A 107 7.76 10.38 2.50
C ARG A 107 6.60 11.08 3.18
N VAL A 108 5.99 10.40 4.14
CA VAL A 108 4.93 10.94 5.00
C VAL A 108 5.27 10.65 6.46
N PRO A 109 4.74 11.40 7.44
CA PRO A 109 4.97 11.14 8.85
C PRO A 109 4.58 9.72 9.27
N ARG A 110 5.18 9.25 10.38
CA ARG A 110 4.90 7.92 10.93
C ARG A 110 3.59 7.89 11.72
N ASP A 111 3.27 8.96 12.44
CA ASP A 111 2.17 8.99 13.39
C ASP A 111 0.92 9.64 12.81
N ALA A 112 -0.27 9.15 13.20
CA ALA A 112 -1.56 9.59 12.65
C ALA A 112 -1.82 11.09 12.86
N ALA A 113 -1.42 11.65 14.00
CA ALA A 113 -1.57 13.05 14.29
C ALA A 113 -0.73 13.93 13.37
N ASP A 114 0.52 13.52 13.08
CA ASP A 114 1.41 14.24 12.18
C ASP A 114 0.96 14.09 10.72
N GLN A 115 0.45 12.90 10.34
CA GLN A 115 -0.18 12.70 9.02
C GLN A 115 -1.37 13.62 8.82
N ALA A 116 -2.22 13.78 9.85
CA ALA A 116 -3.35 14.70 9.80
C ALA A 116 -2.91 16.18 9.71
N ALA A 117 -1.83 16.54 10.40
CA ALA A 117 -1.28 17.89 10.35
C ALA A 117 -0.66 18.24 8.99
N GLU A 118 -0.09 17.25 8.29
CA GLU A 118 0.50 17.45 6.95
C GLU A 118 -0.55 17.36 5.83
N ALA A 119 -1.66 16.67 6.05
CA ALA A 119 -2.68 16.47 5.04
C ALA A 119 -3.46 17.76 4.74
N VAL A 120 -3.69 18.02 3.44
CA VAL A 120 -4.59 19.09 3.00
C VAL A 120 -6.04 18.63 3.22
N PRO A 121 -6.87 19.36 4.00
CA PRO A 121 -8.25 18.99 4.26
C PRO A 121 -9.07 18.90 2.97
N VAL A 122 -9.93 17.87 2.87
CA VAL A 122 -10.85 17.68 1.74
C VAL A 122 -12.30 17.55 2.25
N GLN A 123 -13.25 18.19 1.53
CA GLN A 123 -14.69 18.12 1.86
C GLN A 123 -15.39 16.96 1.16
N ASP A 124 -14.91 16.57 -0.02
CA ASP A 124 -15.42 15.44 -0.81
C ASP A 124 -14.29 14.43 -1.00
N PRO A 125 -14.06 13.55 -0.01
CA PRO A 125 -12.94 12.61 -0.05
C PRO A 125 -13.11 11.57 -1.16
N GLN A 126 -12.05 11.35 -1.90
CA GLN A 126 -11.96 10.38 -3.00
C GLN A 126 -11.10 9.18 -2.58
N PRO A 127 -11.25 8.02 -3.22
CA PRO A 127 -10.37 6.88 -2.98
C PRO A 127 -8.88 7.28 -3.03
N GLY A 128 -8.14 6.89 -1.98
CA GLY A 128 -6.74 7.26 -1.77
C GLY A 128 -6.52 8.48 -0.87
N ASP A 129 -7.56 9.26 -0.56
CA ASP A 129 -7.52 10.22 0.55
C ASP A 129 -7.54 9.50 1.90
N LEU A 130 -7.38 10.20 2.99
CA LEU A 130 -7.33 9.64 4.33
C LEU A 130 -8.50 10.15 5.19
N TYR A 131 -9.10 9.26 5.96
CA TYR A 131 -9.96 9.60 7.09
C TYR A 131 -9.12 9.64 8.38
N PHE A 132 -9.36 10.66 9.21
CA PHE A 132 -8.72 10.84 10.49
C PHE A 132 -9.77 10.79 11.61
N PHE A 133 -9.46 10.04 12.67
CA PHE A 133 -10.37 9.77 13.78
C PHE A 133 -9.72 10.11 15.11
N GLY A 134 -10.55 10.50 16.06
CA GLY A 134 -10.16 10.84 17.41
C GLY A 134 -11.37 11.32 18.20
N ARG A 135 -11.14 11.77 19.41
CA ARG A 135 -12.15 12.49 20.16
C ARG A 135 -11.98 14.00 19.95
N GLU A 136 -13.09 14.72 20.00
CA GLU A 136 -13.06 16.18 20.02
C GLU A 136 -12.15 16.62 21.17
N ASP A 137 -11.25 17.51 21.00
CA ASP A 137 -10.22 17.95 21.97
C ASP A 137 -9.04 16.99 22.23
N GLU A 138 -8.95 15.83 21.58
CA GLU A 138 -7.79 14.93 21.65
C GLU A 138 -7.02 14.90 20.32
N ALA A 139 -5.77 14.46 20.37
CA ALA A 139 -4.99 14.22 19.16
C ALA A 139 -5.63 13.13 18.30
N VAL A 140 -5.43 13.20 16.97
CA VAL A 140 -5.82 12.13 16.05
C VAL A 140 -5.20 10.81 16.51
N SER A 141 -6.03 9.81 16.75
CA SER A 141 -5.63 8.52 17.29
C SER A 141 -5.72 7.37 16.29
N HIS A 142 -6.38 7.60 15.14
CA HIS A 142 -6.54 6.58 14.11
C HIS A 142 -6.65 7.21 12.73
N VAL A 143 -6.20 6.45 11.70
CA VAL A 143 -6.23 6.85 10.29
C VAL A 143 -6.55 5.64 9.41
N GLY A 144 -7.18 5.89 8.28
CA GLY A 144 -7.41 4.90 7.23
C GLY A 144 -7.58 5.54 5.87
N PHE A 145 -7.32 4.78 4.81
CA PHE A 145 -7.58 5.23 3.44
C PHE A 145 -9.08 5.26 3.16
N VAL A 146 -9.52 6.27 2.45
CA VAL A 146 -10.83 6.31 1.80
C VAL A 146 -10.83 5.29 0.66
N THR A 147 -11.90 4.52 0.53
CA THR A 147 -12.11 3.59 -0.58
C THR A 147 -13.49 3.79 -1.19
N GLU A 148 -13.75 3.13 -2.33
CA GLU A 148 -15.05 3.16 -3.02
C GLU A 148 -16.18 2.59 -2.16
N HIS A 149 -15.84 1.74 -1.18
CA HIS A 149 -16.81 0.99 -0.37
C HIS A 149 -16.79 1.36 1.11
N GLY A 150 -15.93 2.31 1.51
CA GLY A 150 -15.80 2.72 2.90
C GLY A 150 -14.39 3.14 3.25
N MET A 151 -13.65 2.32 3.96
CA MET A 151 -12.27 2.61 4.35
C MET A 151 -11.40 1.35 4.40
N LEU A 152 -10.10 1.52 4.15
CA LEU A 152 -9.08 0.51 4.36
C LEU A 152 -8.15 0.97 5.47
N HIS A 153 -8.02 0.17 6.52
CA HIS A 153 -7.23 0.51 7.69
C HIS A 153 -6.69 -0.73 8.41
N ALA A 154 -5.70 -0.54 9.28
CA ALA A 154 -5.31 -1.55 10.25
C ALA A 154 -6.13 -1.34 11.54
N SER A 155 -6.99 -2.30 11.88
CA SER A 155 -7.89 -2.27 13.04
C SER A 155 -7.37 -3.19 14.14
N ASP A 156 -7.34 -2.69 15.39
CA ASP A 156 -6.93 -3.50 16.54
C ASP A 156 -7.84 -4.73 16.69
N GLY A 157 -7.23 -5.89 16.94
CA GLY A 157 -7.92 -7.18 17.06
C GLY A 157 -8.38 -7.81 15.74
N VAL A 158 -8.27 -7.09 14.59
CA VAL A 158 -8.70 -7.58 13.26
C VAL A 158 -7.53 -7.66 12.29
N GLY A 159 -6.68 -6.63 12.23
CA GLY A 159 -5.63 -6.48 11.24
C GLY A 159 -6.02 -5.51 10.12
N VAL A 160 -5.34 -5.61 8.99
CA VAL A 160 -5.62 -4.76 7.81
C VAL A 160 -6.88 -5.26 7.11
N VAL A 161 -7.90 -4.40 7.03
CA VAL A 161 -9.22 -4.70 6.48
C VAL A 161 -9.73 -3.55 5.63
N GLU A 162 -10.48 -3.86 4.58
CA GLU A 162 -11.29 -2.91 3.81
C GLU A 162 -12.76 -3.19 4.13
N GLU A 163 -13.46 -2.21 4.70
CA GLU A 163 -14.83 -2.38 5.19
C GLU A 163 -15.64 -1.08 5.09
N PRO A 164 -16.99 -1.16 5.08
CA PRO A 164 -17.83 0.02 5.23
C PRO A 164 -17.52 0.74 6.53
N MET A 165 -17.57 2.09 6.52
CA MET A 165 -17.39 2.87 7.75
C MET A 165 -18.50 2.56 8.75
N SER A 166 -18.15 2.01 9.91
CA SER A 166 -19.09 1.69 10.98
C SER A 166 -19.67 2.95 11.62
N GLU A 167 -20.83 2.84 12.31
CA GLU A 167 -21.41 3.96 13.05
C GLU A 167 -20.46 4.46 14.15
N GLU A 168 -19.75 3.58 14.83
CA GLU A 168 -18.75 3.95 15.84
C GLU A 168 -17.64 4.81 15.22
N ARG A 169 -17.13 4.44 14.04
CA ARG A 169 -16.15 5.24 13.32
C ARG A 169 -16.70 6.59 12.87
N ARG A 170 -17.98 6.67 12.48
CA ARG A 170 -18.62 7.94 12.11
C ARG A 170 -18.65 8.92 13.27
N THR A 171 -18.89 8.45 14.50
CA THR A 171 -18.94 9.31 15.69
C THR A 171 -17.58 9.87 16.12
N THR A 172 -16.47 9.24 15.67
CA THR A 172 -15.10 9.66 15.97
C THR A 172 -14.39 10.27 14.77
N LEU A 173 -15.07 10.44 13.64
CA LEU A 173 -14.49 11.04 12.44
C LEU A 173 -14.25 12.53 12.64
N LEU A 174 -13.02 12.96 12.62
CA LEU A 174 -12.59 14.36 12.72
C LEU A 174 -12.55 15.06 11.36
N GLY A 175 -12.37 14.31 10.28
CA GLY A 175 -12.33 14.82 8.93
C GLY A 175 -11.59 13.92 7.97
N ALA A 176 -11.42 14.44 6.74
CA ALA A 176 -10.63 13.80 5.71
C ALA A 176 -9.56 14.75 5.16
N GLY A 177 -8.47 14.19 4.65
CA GLY A 177 -7.39 14.96 4.06
C GLY A 177 -6.60 14.17 3.03
N ARG A 178 -5.85 14.92 2.23
CA ARG A 178 -5.00 14.41 1.16
C ARG A 178 -3.54 14.68 1.47
N LEU A 179 -2.73 13.64 1.53
CA LEU A 179 -1.27 13.75 1.58
C LEU A 179 -0.69 14.00 0.16
N PRO A 180 0.52 14.59 0.05
CA PRO A 180 1.19 14.77 -1.23
C PRO A 180 1.43 13.42 -1.93
N ARG A 181 1.43 13.43 -3.25
CA ARG A 181 1.73 12.29 -4.11
C ARG A 181 3.04 12.51 -4.85
#